data_477266f31db1a0fd31002086ba5b892b
#
_entry.id   477266f31db1a0fd31002086ba5b892b
#
_cell.length_a   1.000
_cell.length_b   1.000
_cell.length_c   1.000
_cell.angle_alpha   90.00
_cell.angle_beta   90.00
_cell.angle_gamma   90.00
#
_symmetry.space_group_name_H-M   'P 1'
#
loop_
_entity.id
_entity.type
_entity.pdbx_description
1 polymer ?
#
loop_
_entity_poly.entity_id
_entity_poly.type
_entity_poly.pdbx_seq_one_letter_code
_entity_poly.pdbx_strand_id
1 'polypeptide(L)'
;FTRAEIEMVPAYKAVDIGLDRGLVGSYGQDDRVCAYTALMAEIGTKNPEHTTFTILTDKEEIGSVGNTGLHSDYVHHAVEDLAESFGADTKTVLRHSICLSSDVNAAYDPTFASVYESRNSSYVNKGCVLTKYTGARGKSGSSDASAETMAKVIGIMEENGVYWQTGELGAVDAGGGGTIAQYVAMMDVDVVDLGVPILSMHAPFELASKLDVYNTYKAFCAFYK
;
A
#
# COMPACT_ATOMS: atom_id res chain seq x y z
N PHE A 1 -14.94 -25.79 18.71
CA PHE A 1 -14.92 -25.67 17.23
C PHE A 1 -16.06 -24.79 16.71
N THR A 2 -17.28 -24.89 17.21
CA THR A 2 -18.44 -24.11 16.69
C THR A 2 -18.31 -22.59 16.86
N ARG A 3 -17.36 -22.10 17.63
CA ARG A 3 -17.08 -20.67 17.87
C ARG A 3 -15.64 -20.29 17.51
N ALA A 4 -14.90 -21.23 16.90
CA ALA A 4 -13.52 -20.98 16.49
C ALA A 4 -13.49 -20.39 15.07
N GLU A 5 -12.67 -19.40 14.86
CA GLU A 5 -12.19 -18.98 13.55
C GLU A 5 -10.93 -19.79 13.27
N ILE A 6 -10.92 -20.53 12.15
CA ILE A 6 -9.84 -21.45 11.82
C ILE A 6 -9.35 -21.13 10.42
N GLU A 7 -8.06 -20.82 10.32
CA GLU A 7 -7.38 -20.54 9.06
C GLU A 7 -6.36 -21.65 8.77
N MET A 8 -6.33 -22.10 7.51
CA MET A 8 -5.30 -23.01 7.02
C MET A 8 -4.38 -22.25 6.07
N VAL A 9 -3.14 -22.09 6.48
CA VAL A 9 -2.12 -21.34 5.72
C VAL A 9 -0.89 -22.20 5.44
N PRO A 10 -0.10 -21.92 4.38
CA PRO A 10 1.17 -22.60 4.15
C PRO A 10 2.11 -22.50 5.35
N ALA A 11 2.76 -23.61 5.70
CA ALA A 11 3.64 -23.68 6.87
C ALA A 11 5.14 -23.50 6.57
N TYR A 12 5.52 -23.29 5.32
CA TYR A 12 6.90 -23.06 4.96
C TYR A 12 7.36 -21.64 5.33
N LYS A 13 8.66 -21.49 5.49
CA LYS A 13 9.30 -20.22 5.84
C LYS A 13 9.62 -19.43 4.57
N ALA A 14 9.81 -18.13 4.73
CA ALA A 14 10.38 -17.28 3.70
C ALA A 14 11.78 -17.78 3.30
N VAL A 15 12.10 -17.74 2.00
CA VAL A 15 13.36 -18.19 1.45
C VAL A 15 13.93 -17.18 0.45
N ASP A 16 15.24 -17.16 0.35
CA ASP A 16 15.95 -16.41 -0.69
C ASP A 16 15.76 -17.05 -2.06
N ILE A 17 15.48 -16.25 -3.08
CA ILE A 17 15.28 -16.68 -4.46
C ILE A 17 16.26 -15.92 -5.37
N GLY A 18 16.71 -16.63 -6.43
CA GLY A 18 17.69 -16.13 -7.39
C GLY A 18 19.13 -16.49 -7.03
N LEU A 19 20.04 -16.42 -8.00
CA LEU A 19 21.46 -16.73 -7.82
C LEU A 19 22.14 -15.73 -6.87
N ASP A 20 21.70 -14.47 -6.94
CA ASP A 20 22.16 -13.36 -6.10
C ASP A 20 21.38 -13.21 -4.79
N ARG A 21 20.36 -14.07 -4.58
CA ARG A 21 19.42 -13.96 -3.45
C ARG A 21 18.72 -12.60 -3.37
N GLY A 22 18.51 -11.97 -4.51
CA GLY A 22 17.91 -10.65 -4.63
C GLY A 22 16.40 -10.63 -4.38
N LEU A 23 15.74 -11.79 -4.49
CA LEU A 23 14.32 -11.94 -4.22
C LEU A 23 14.06 -12.69 -2.92
N VAL A 24 12.87 -12.50 -2.37
CA VAL A 24 12.33 -13.28 -1.25
C VAL A 24 11.02 -13.92 -1.69
N GLY A 25 10.91 -15.22 -1.44
CA GLY A 25 9.67 -15.98 -1.68
C GLY A 25 9.01 -16.35 -0.36
N SER A 26 7.71 -16.10 -0.23
CA SER A 26 6.93 -16.39 0.96
C SER A 26 5.44 -16.40 0.67
N TYR A 27 4.67 -16.96 1.58
CA TYR A 27 3.23 -16.78 1.63
C TYR A 27 2.84 -15.47 2.31
N GLY A 28 1.82 -14.81 1.80
CA GLY A 28 1.18 -13.65 2.42
C GLY A 28 2.09 -12.42 2.44
N GLN A 29 2.88 -12.21 1.40
CA GLN A 29 3.54 -10.92 1.19
C GLN A 29 2.51 -9.84 0.88
N ASP A 30 1.42 -10.22 0.25
CA ASP A 30 0.18 -9.46 0.17
C ASP A 30 -0.64 -9.64 1.47
N ASP A 31 -0.81 -8.60 2.33
CA ASP A 31 0.01 -7.35 2.24
C ASP A 31 0.86 -7.13 3.50
N ARG A 32 1.42 -8.19 4.04
CA ARG A 32 2.32 -8.06 5.19
C ARG A 32 3.62 -7.34 4.86
N VAL A 33 4.05 -7.34 3.59
CA VAL A 33 5.30 -6.68 3.23
C VAL A 33 5.19 -5.16 3.28
N CYS A 34 4.07 -4.59 2.83
CA CYS A 34 3.84 -3.15 2.93
C CYS A 34 3.53 -2.75 4.38
N ALA A 35 2.67 -3.51 5.07
CA ALA A 35 2.38 -3.29 6.48
C ALA A 35 3.67 -3.27 7.34
N TYR A 36 4.59 -4.21 7.10
CA TYR A 36 5.88 -4.26 7.78
C TYR A 36 6.74 -3.02 7.49
N THR A 37 6.83 -2.61 6.22
CA THR A 37 7.67 -1.47 5.84
C THR A 37 7.15 -0.16 6.40
N ALA A 38 5.83 0.06 6.41
CA ALA A 38 5.20 1.23 7.00
C ALA A 38 5.41 1.27 8.53
N LEU A 39 5.11 0.16 9.22
CA LEU A 39 5.26 0.05 10.66
C LEU A 39 6.72 0.27 11.11
N MET A 40 7.68 -0.32 10.40
CA MET A 40 9.11 -0.17 10.76
C MET A 40 9.61 1.25 10.53
N ALA A 41 9.10 1.96 9.53
CA ALA A 41 9.41 3.35 9.30
C ALA A 41 8.83 4.23 10.43
N GLU A 42 7.57 4.00 10.83
CA GLU A 42 6.93 4.71 11.95
C GLU A 42 7.71 4.53 13.26
N ILE A 43 8.05 3.29 13.63
CA ILE A 43 8.83 2.99 14.84
C ILE A 43 10.22 3.65 14.79
N GLY A 44 10.82 3.77 13.61
CA GLY A 44 12.12 4.39 13.40
C GLY A 44 12.08 5.92 13.37
N THR A 45 10.92 6.52 13.17
CA THR A 45 10.75 7.98 13.05
C THR A 45 11.00 8.68 14.39
N LYS A 46 11.78 9.76 14.33
CA LYS A 46 12.13 10.57 15.52
C LYS A 46 11.87 12.04 15.25
N ASN A 47 11.10 12.66 16.13
CA ASN A 47 10.78 14.09 16.06
C ASN A 47 10.25 14.51 14.67
N PRO A 48 9.18 13.87 14.16
CA PRO A 48 8.60 14.25 12.89
C PRO A 48 8.08 15.69 12.93
N GLU A 49 8.07 16.37 11.77
CA GLU A 49 7.54 17.73 11.69
C GLU A 49 6.03 17.76 11.95
N HIS A 50 5.34 16.72 11.52
CA HIS A 50 3.90 16.54 11.70
C HIS A 50 3.59 15.26 12.48
N THR A 51 2.41 15.18 13.05
CA THR A 51 1.93 13.93 13.66
C THR A 51 1.85 12.84 12.61
N THR A 52 2.52 11.71 12.85
CA THR A 52 2.45 10.52 12.01
C THR A 52 1.48 9.50 12.61
N PHE A 53 0.83 8.74 11.76
CA PHE A 53 -0.17 7.77 12.16
C PHE A 53 -0.18 6.58 11.21
N THR A 54 0.33 5.42 11.64
CA THR A 54 0.28 4.17 10.87
C THR A 54 -0.94 3.36 11.27
N ILE A 55 -1.77 3.02 10.30
CA ILE A 55 -2.99 2.26 10.48
C ILE A 55 -2.82 0.90 9.80
N LEU A 56 -2.96 -0.17 10.55
CA LEU A 56 -3.01 -1.54 10.02
C LEU A 56 -4.45 -2.01 10.07
N THR A 57 -5.04 -2.25 8.91
CA THR A 57 -6.45 -2.66 8.79
C THR A 57 -6.58 -4.13 8.43
N ASP A 58 -7.72 -4.70 8.74
CA ASP A 58 -8.13 -6.05 8.40
C ASP A 58 -9.19 -6.02 7.29
N LYS A 59 -9.52 -7.16 6.71
CA LYS A 59 -10.66 -7.35 5.79
C LYS A 59 -10.52 -6.65 4.42
N GLU A 60 -9.31 -6.24 4.00
CA GLU A 60 -9.13 -5.59 2.68
C GLU A 60 -9.68 -6.48 1.56
N GLU A 61 -9.29 -7.74 1.50
CA GLU A 61 -9.61 -8.72 0.45
C GLU A 61 -11.12 -9.04 0.31
N ILE A 62 -11.91 -8.70 1.29
CA ILE A 62 -13.37 -8.87 1.24
C ILE A 62 -14.12 -7.53 1.19
N GLY A 63 -13.43 -6.44 0.82
CA GLY A 63 -14.01 -5.12 0.64
C GLY A 63 -13.99 -4.23 1.88
N SER A 64 -13.06 -4.47 2.81
CA SER A 64 -12.83 -3.65 4.01
C SER A 64 -14.06 -3.54 4.93
N VAL A 65 -14.93 -4.54 4.92
CA VAL A 65 -16.18 -4.56 5.69
C VAL A 65 -15.96 -4.99 7.14
N GLY A 66 -16.94 -4.67 8.00
CA GLY A 66 -16.88 -4.97 9.44
C GLY A 66 -16.11 -3.89 10.21
N ASN A 67 -16.11 -4.03 11.54
CA ASN A 67 -15.58 -3.00 12.44
C ASN A 67 -14.04 -2.98 12.54
N THR A 68 -13.35 -3.92 11.93
CA THR A 68 -11.89 -3.96 11.81
C THR A 68 -11.39 -3.59 10.41
N GLY A 69 -12.30 -3.47 9.45
CA GLY A 69 -12.01 -3.00 8.11
C GLY A 69 -12.06 -1.47 8.02
N LEU A 70 -11.38 -0.91 7.04
CA LEU A 70 -11.27 0.54 6.88
C LEU A 70 -12.60 1.22 6.49
N HIS A 71 -13.60 0.46 6.06
CA HIS A 71 -14.95 0.98 5.79
C HIS A 71 -15.74 1.29 7.09
N SER A 72 -15.17 1.02 8.26
CA SER A 72 -15.75 1.41 9.55
C SER A 72 -15.34 2.84 9.93
N ASP A 73 -16.10 3.45 10.84
CA ASP A 73 -15.78 4.77 11.37
C ASP A 73 -14.62 4.77 12.38
N TYR A 74 -14.01 3.61 12.64
CA TYR A 74 -13.01 3.48 13.70
C TYR A 74 -11.81 4.41 13.50
N VAL A 75 -11.30 4.52 12.28
CA VAL A 75 -10.16 5.40 11.95
C VAL A 75 -10.57 6.87 12.11
N HIS A 76 -11.77 7.24 11.66
CA HIS A 76 -12.28 8.59 11.83
C HIS A 76 -12.37 8.96 13.32
N HIS A 77 -12.94 8.09 14.15
CA HIS A 77 -13.02 8.31 15.61
C HIS A 77 -11.64 8.39 16.27
N ALA A 78 -10.68 7.56 15.86
CA ALA A 78 -9.33 7.63 16.39
C ALA A 78 -8.63 8.96 16.05
N VAL A 79 -8.83 9.49 14.85
CA VAL A 79 -8.33 10.80 14.47
C VAL A 79 -9.07 11.92 15.22
N GLU A 80 -10.38 11.78 15.44
CA GLU A 80 -11.18 12.72 16.25
C GLU A 80 -10.67 12.81 17.68
N ASP A 81 -10.53 11.67 18.37
CA ASP A 81 -10.02 11.61 19.73
C ASP A 81 -8.61 12.25 19.83
N LEU A 82 -7.76 12.00 18.85
CA LEU A 82 -6.43 12.57 18.80
C LEU A 82 -6.48 14.09 18.57
N ALA A 83 -7.25 14.57 17.60
CA ALA A 83 -7.42 15.99 17.31
C ALA A 83 -7.96 16.76 18.52
N GLU A 84 -8.98 16.23 19.18
CA GLU A 84 -9.56 16.81 20.38
C GLU A 84 -8.53 16.93 21.51
N SER A 85 -7.66 15.93 21.68
CA SER A 85 -6.60 15.96 22.70
C SER A 85 -5.62 17.12 22.52
N PHE A 86 -5.47 17.62 21.30
CA PHE A 86 -4.66 18.79 20.94
C PHE A 86 -5.50 20.07 20.77
N GLY A 87 -6.81 20.02 21.00
CA GLY A 87 -7.71 21.16 20.79
C GLY A 87 -7.86 21.56 19.32
N ALA A 88 -7.64 20.62 18.40
CA ALA A 88 -7.76 20.83 16.97
C ALA A 88 -9.14 20.39 16.44
N ASP A 89 -9.58 21.01 15.35
CA ASP A 89 -10.81 20.63 14.66
C ASP A 89 -10.55 19.43 13.73
N THR A 90 -11.24 18.34 13.94
CA THR A 90 -11.08 17.08 13.19
C THR A 90 -11.19 17.25 11.68
N LYS A 91 -12.15 18.04 11.20
CA LYS A 91 -12.31 18.30 9.76
C LYS A 91 -11.12 19.03 9.17
N THR A 92 -10.56 19.96 9.94
CA THR A 92 -9.36 20.69 9.53
C THR A 92 -8.16 19.76 9.50
N VAL A 93 -8.00 18.88 10.50
CA VAL A 93 -6.92 17.89 10.54
C VAL A 93 -7.01 16.96 9.32
N LEU A 94 -8.17 16.37 9.05
CA LEU A 94 -8.35 15.46 7.90
C LEU A 94 -8.03 16.12 6.56
N ARG A 95 -8.54 17.33 6.31
CA ARG A 95 -8.30 18.07 5.06
C ARG A 95 -6.86 18.54 4.85
N HIS A 96 -6.07 18.60 5.89
CA HIS A 96 -4.63 18.90 5.81
C HIS A 96 -3.75 17.65 5.91
N SER A 97 -4.37 16.48 6.04
CA SER A 97 -3.65 15.22 6.09
C SER A 97 -3.37 14.68 4.69
N ILE A 98 -2.27 13.98 4.57
CA ILE A 98 -1.92 13.20 3.38
C ILE A 98 -1.65 11.77 3.80
N CYS A 99 -2.10 10.80 3.01
CA CYS A 99 -1.96 9.38 3.29
C CYS A 99 -1.25 8.66 2.14
N LEU A 100 -0.32 7.78 2.48
CA LEU A 100 0.12 6.72 1.59
C LEU A 100 -0.69 5.46 1.90
N SER A 101 -1.61 5.11 1.02
CA SER A 101 -2.35 3.85 1.08
C SER A 101 -1.43 2.75 0.57
N SER A 102 -1.08 1.83 1.44
CA SER A 102 -0.04 0.87 1.09
C SER A 102 -0.62 -0.52 0.88
N ASP A 103 -0.40 -1.01 -0.32
CA ASP A 103 -0.76 -2.33 -0.78
C ASP A 103 0.21 -2.78 -1.87
N VAL A 104 0.40 -4.08 -2.05
CA VAL A 104 1.28 -4.60 -3.10
C VAL A 104 0.73 -4.28 -4.49
N ASN A 105 1.62 -4.22 -5.47
CA ASN A 105 1.25 -4.02 -6.87
C ASN A 105 1.64 -5.27 -7.68
N ALA A 106 0.78 -5.69 -8.62
CA ALA A 106 1.07 -6.84 -9.47
C ALA A 106 2.13 -6.47 -10.52
N ALA A 107 3.37 -6.90 -10.30
CA ALA A 107 4.44 -6.71 -11.25
C ALA A 107 4.21 -7.51 -12.53
N TYR A 108 4.68 -6.96 -13.66
CA TYR A 108 4.56 -7.62 -14.96
C TYR A 108 5.22 -9.00 -14.96
N ASP A 109 4.42 -10.01 -15.27
CA ASP A 109 4.88 -11.38 -15.47
C ASP A 109 4.79 -11.76 -16.95
N PRO A 110 5.93 -11.98 -17.63
CA PRO A 110 5.94 -12.35 -19.04
C PRO A 110 5.30 -13.71 -19.32
N THR A 111 5.13 -14.57 -18.30
CA THR A 111 4.43 -15.86 -18.43
C THR A 111 2.94 -15.66 -18.69
N PHE A 112 2.39 -14.57 -18.18
CA PHE A 112 0.97 -14.23 -18.30
C PHE A 112 0.77 -12.85 -18.96
N ALA A 113 1.57 -12.51 -19.94
CA ALA A 113 1.61 -11.19 -20.58
C ALA A 113 0.23 -10.65 -21.03
N SER A 114 -0.71 -11.52 -21.38
CA SER A 114 -2.05 -11.14 -21.84
C SER A 114 -2.95 -10.50 -20.78
N VAL A 115 -2.62 -10.65 -19.48
CA VAL A 115 -3.40 -10.05 -18.39
C VAL A 115 -2.87 -8.69 -17.97
N TYR A 116 -1.83 -8.20 -18.62
CA TYR A 116 -1.17 -6.91 -18.33
C TYR A 116 -1.24 -5.94 -19.51
N GLU A 117 -1.18 -4.66 -19.23
CA GLU A 117 -0.76 -3.63 -20.17
C GLU A 117 0.70 -3.26 -19.85
N SER A 118 1.63 -3.76 -20.64
CA SER A 118 3.07 -3.68 -20.32
C SER A 118 3.60 -2.26 -20.14
N ARG A 119 2.99 -1.24 -20.77
CA ARG A 119 3.37 0.16 -20.62
C ARG A 119 2.90 0.82 -19.33
N ASN A 120 1.89 0.22 -18.69
CA ASN A 120 1.32 0.71 -17.44
C ASN A 120 1.64 -0.20 -16.24
N SER A 121 2.35 -1.30 -16.45
CA SER A 121 2.69 -2.25 -15.40
C SER A 121 3.94 -1.83 -14.64
N SER A 122 4.00 -2.18 -13.37
CA SER A 122 5.23 -2.15 -12.59
C SER A 122 6.12 -3.36 -12.88
N TYR A 123 7.38 -3.26 -12.48
CA TYR A 123 8.38 -4.31 -12.66
C TYR A 123 9.17 -4.52 -11.37
N VAL A 124 9.53 -5.77 -11.07
CA VAL A 124 10.44 -6.07 -9.95
C VAL A 124 11.83 -5.44 -10.18
N ASN A 125 12.51 -5.08 -9.11
CA ASN A 125 13.82 -4.41 -9.10
C ASN A 125 13.80 -2.97 -9.68
N LYS A 126 12.67 -2.28 -9.61
CA LYS A 126 12.56 -0.88 -10.07
C LYS A 126 12.16 0.09 -8.95
N GLY A 127 12.12 -0.38 -7.71
CA GLY A 127 11.71 0.42 -6.57
C GLY A 127 10.23 0.27 -6.22
N CYS A 128 9.76 1.07 -5.25
CA CYS A 128 8.36 1.09 -4.87
C CYS A 128 7.46 1.60 -6.01
N VAL A 129 6.21 1.20 -5.99
CA VAL A 129 5.23 1.58 -7.01
C VAL A 129 4.32 2.66 -6.47
N LEU A 130 4.23 3.78 -7.19
CA LEU A 130 3.21 4.79 -6.99
C LEU A 130 2.08 4.55 -8.00
N THR A 131 0.87 4.35 -7.50
CA THR A 131 -0.31 4.14 -8.33
C THR A 131 -1.24 5.33 -8.19
N LYS A 132 -1.41 6.07 -9.28
CA LYS A 132 -2.26 7.25 -9.31
C LYS A 132 -3.73 6.87 -9.27
N TYR A 133 -4.11 5.80 -9.96
CA TYR A 133 -5.47 5.35 -10.13
C TYR A 133 -5.60 3.87 -9.77
N THR A 134 -6.58 3.56 -8.95
CA THR A 134 -6.98 2.18 -8.65
C THR A 134 -8.45 1.98 -9.00
N GLY A 135 -8.84 0.76 -9.30
CA GLY A 135 -10.22 0.42 -9.57
C GLY A 135 -10.37 -0.85 -10.41
N ALA A 136 -11.36 -1.67 -10.05
CA ALA A 136 -11.67 -2.89 -10.79
C ALA A 136 -12.31 -2.55 -12.13
N ARG A 137 -11.74 -3.07 -13.21
CA ARG A 137 -12.20 -2.80 -14.59
C ARG A 137 -12.29 -1.31 -14.91
N GLY A 138 -11.45 -0.52 -14.27
CA GLY A 138 -11.41 0.93 -14.41
C GLY A 138 -12.63 1.70 -13.85
N LYS A 139 -13.51 1.07 -13.06
CA LYS A 139 -14.82 1.69 -12.75
C LYS A 139 -15.38 1.47 -11.35
N SER A 140 -14.92 0.51 -10.59
CA SER A 140 -15.50 0.24 -9.26
C SER A 140 -14.43 0.08 -8.19
N GLY A 141 -14.73 0.54 -6.97
CA GLY A 141 -13.78 0.59 -5.89
C GLY A 141 -12.60 1.52 -6.22
N SER A 142 -12.88 2.61 -6.92
CA SER A 142 -11.83 3.45 -7.51
C SER A 142 -11.35 4.53 -6.55
N SER A 143 -10.04 4.80 -6.59
CA SER A 143 -9.40 6.02 -6.08
C SER A 143 -8.57 6.65 -7.19
N ASP A 144 -8.48 7.97 -7.21
CA ASP A 144 -7.71 8.74 -8.19
C ASP A 144 -7.00 9.90 -7.48
N ALA A 145 -5.70 9.75 -7.27
CA ALA A 145 -4.89 10.80 -6.65
C ALA A 145 -4.83 12.03 -7.56
N SER A 146 -4.89 13.23 -6.95
CA SER A 146 -4.71 14.47 -7.71
C SER A 146 -3.28 14.56 -8.27
N ALA A 147 -3.10 15.33 -9.35
CA ALA A 147 -1.77 15.56 -9.92
C ALA A 147 -0.85 16.28 -8.92
N GLU A 148 -1.41 17.17 -8.11
CA GLU A 148 -0.73 17.92 -7.07
C GLU A 148 -0.22 17.01 -5.97
N THR A 149 -1.06 16.09 -5.49
CA THR A 149 -0.68 15.10 -4.46
C THR A 149 0.38 14.14 -5.01
N MET A 150 0.22 13.66 -6.25
CA MET A 150 1.24 12.85 -6.92
C MET A 150 2.59 13.59 -7.00
N ALA A 151 2.59 14.86 -7.44
CA ALA A 151 3.80 15.66 -7.56
C ALA A 151 4.50 15.84 -6.20
N LYS A 152 3.73 16.08 -5.13
CA LYS A 152 4.26 16.18 -3.77
C LYS A 152 4.94 14.88 -3.33
N VAL A 153 4.28 13.75 -3.50
CA VAL A 153 4.83 12.45 -3.11
C VAL A 153 6.07 12.10 -3.95
N ILE A 154 6.03 12.31 -5.26
CA ILE A 154 7.19 12.11 -6.15
C ILE A 154 8.36 12.98 -5.71
N GLY A 155 8.12 14.26 -5.40
CA GLY A 155 9.15 15.17 -4.88
C GLY A 155 9.82 14.61 -3.63
N ILE A 156 9.04 14.13 -2.65
CA ILE A 156 9.56 13.49 -1.43
C ILE A 156 10.46 12.29 -1.78
N MET A 157 10.05 11.44 -2.73
CA MET A 157 10.85 10.27 -3.13
C MET A 157 12.18 10.70 -3.77
N GLU A 158 12.15 11.65 -4.70
CA GLU A 158 13.34 12.12 -5.42
C GLU A 158 14.33 12.83 -4.50
N GLU A 159 13.87 13.72 -3.64
CA GLU A 159 14.70 14.45 -2.67
C GLU A 159 15.41 13.52 -1.67
N ASN A 160 14.82 12.35 -1.38
CA ASN A 160 15.38 11.37 -0.45
C ASN A 160 16.07 10.17 -1.15
N GLY A 161 16.24 10.21 -2.48
CA GLY A 161 16.93 9.18 -3.24
C GLY A 161 16.26 7.81 -3.12
N VAL A 162 14.93 7.80 -3.11
CA VAL A 162 14.11 6.59 -3.17
C VAL A 162 13.94 6.18 -4.63
N TYR A 163 14.19 4.91 -4.95
CA TYR A 163 13.83 4.39 -6.28
C TYR A 163 12.34 4.09 -6.32
N TRP A 164 11.67 4.65 -7.30
CA TRP A 164 10.23 4.51 -7.50
C TRP A 164 9.87 4.35 -8.97
N GLN A 165 8.69 3.84 -9.22
CA GLN A 165 8.08 3.72 -10.54
C GLN A 165 6.57 3.95 -10.44
N THR A 166 5.91 4.18 -11.56
CA THR A 166 4.45 4.14 -11.63
C THR A 166 3.97 2.78 -12.13
N GLY A 167 2.81 2.36 -11.72
CA GLY A 167 2.18 1.13 -12.20
C GLY A 167 0.69 1.13 -11.96
N GLU A 168 -0.03 0.48 -12.87
CA GLU A 168 -1.44 0.15 -12.76
C GLU A 168 -1.61 -1.36 -12.62
N LEU A 169 -2.76 -1.81 -12.15
CA LEU A 169 -3.07 -3.22 -11.97
C LEU A 169 -3.72 -3.82 -13.22
N GLY A 170 -3.02 -4.75 -13.87
CA GLY A 170 -3.57 -5.57 -14.95
C GLY A 170 -3.82 -4.84 -16.26
N ALA A 171 -4.53 -5.51 -17.16
CA ALA A 171 -4.87 -4.96 -18.47
C ALA A 171 -5.99 -3.91 -18.36
N VAL A 172 -5.88 -2.86 -19.17
CA VAL A 172 -6.86 -1.77 -19.23
C VAL A 172 -8.27 -2.33 -19.53
N ASP A 173 -9.27 -1.84 -18.82
CA ASP A 173 -10.69 -2.23 -18.90
C ASP A 173 -11.02 -3.69 -18.50
N ALA A 174 -10.03 -4.57 -18.42
CA ALA A 174 -10.23 -5.98 -18.11
C ALA A 174 -9.71 -6.37 -16.71
N GLY A 175 -8.63 -5.76 -16.29
CA GLY A 175 -7.98 -5.99 -15.00
C GLY A 175 -8.31 -4.91 -13.96
N GLY A 176 -7.41 -4.75 -13.03
CA GLY A 176 -7.50 -3.79 -11.95
C GLY A 176 -8.02 -4.35 -10.65
N GLY A 177 -7.87 -3.59 -9.61
CA GLY A 177 -8.38 -3.85 -8.27
C GLY A 177 -8.60 -2.53 -7.53
N GLY A 178 -9.54 -2.51 -6.60
CA GLY A 178 -9.67 -1.41 -5.65
C GLY A 178 -8.65 -1.59 -4.53
N THR A 179 -8.40 -0.51 -3.81
CA THR A 179 -7.60 -0.51 -2.59
C THR A 179 -8.36 0.21 -1.49
N ILE A 180 -7.81 0.20 -0.29
CA ILE A 180 -8.38 0.95 0.85
C ILE A 180 -8.32 2.47 0.65
N ALA A 181 -7.56 2.96 -0.33
CA ALA A 181 -7.41 4.40 -0.62
C ALA A 181 -8.74 5.12 -0.80
N GLN A 182 -9.73 4.48 -1.44
CA GLN A 182 -11.05 5.06 -1.62
C GLN A 182 -11.73 5.47 -0.29
N TYR A 183 -11.56 4.69 0.77
CA TYR A 183 -12.17 4.97 2.07
C TYR A 183 -11.46 6.10 2.79
N VAL A 184 -10.14 6.20 2.62
CA VAL A 184 -9.35 7.34 3.12
C VAL A 184 -9.74 8.63 2.39
N ALA A 185 -9.87 8.59 1.07
CA ALA A 185 -10.30 9.73 0.26
C ALA A 185 -11.71 10.22 0.64
N MET A 186 -12.60 9.33 1.06
CA MET A 186 -13.95 9.69 1.53
C MET A 186 -13.95 10.48 2.85
N MET A 187 -12.83 10.52 3.55
CA MET A 187 -12.62 11.36 4.75
C MET A 187 -12.03 12.75 4.42
N ASP A 188 -12.02 13.16 3.16
CA ASP A 188 -11.40 14.41 2.66
C ASP A 188 -9.86 14.44 2.84
N VAL A 189 -9.19 13.29 2.93
CA VAL A 189 -7.73 13.15 3.02
C VAL A 189 -7.14 13.01 1.62
N ASP A 190 -6.06 13.73 1.34
CA ASP A 190 -5.26 13.48 0.14
C ASP A 190 -4.59 12.10 0.23
N VAL A 191 -4.77 11.25 -0.77
CA VAL A 191 -4.26 9.86 -0.74
C VAL A 191 -3.59 9.45 -2.04
N VAL A 192 -2.49 8.74 -1.93
CA VAL A 192 -1.78 8.07 -3.04
C VAL A 192 -1.50 6.63 -2.64
N ASP A 193 -1.72 5.70 -3.57
CA ASP A 193 -1.30 4.32 -3.37
C ASP A 193 0.19 4.16 -3.58
N LEU A 194 0.86 3.48 -2.64
CA LEU A 194 2.28 3.18 -2.68
C LEU A 194 2.55 1.78 -2.17
N GLY A 195 3.22 0.94 -2.96
CA GLY A 195 3.47 -0.42 -2.52
C GLY A 195 4.67 -1.12 -3.14
N VAL A 196 4.82 -2.39 -2.76
CA VAL A 196 5.86 -3.27 -3.27
C VAL A 196 5.36 -4.01 -4.50
N PRO A 197 6.09 -3.98 -5.65
CA PRO A 197 5.75 -4.82 -6.78
C PRO A 197 6.08 -6.30 -6.47
N ILE A 198 5.09 -7.19 -6.63
CA ILE A 198 5.26 -8.62 -6.39
C ILE A 198 4.84 -9.44 -7.60
N LEU A 199 5.37 -10.65 -7.69
CA LEU A 199 4.91 -11.68 -8.63
C LEU A 199 4.08 -12.72 -7.89
N SER A 200 3.11 -13.32 -8.58
CA SER A 200 2.23 -14.37 -8.06
C SER A 200 1.38 -13.90 -6.87
N MET A 201 0.91 -12.65 -6.91
CA MET A 201 -0.06 -12.12 -5.93
C MET A 201 -1.21 -13.11 -5.70
N HIS A 202 -1.64 -13.29 -4.44
CA HIS A 202 -2.65 -14.25 -4.00
C HIS A 202 -2.29 -15.74 -4.17
N ALA A 203 -1.08 -16.06 -4.63
CA ALA A 203 -0.63 -17.44 -4.69
C ALA A 203 -0.11 -17.93 -3.31
N PRO A 204 -0.06 -19.26 -3.09
CA PRO A 204 0.55 -19.79 -1.87
C PRO A 204 2.04 -19.42 -1.71
N PHE A 205 2.68 -18.94 -2.76
CA PHE A 205 4.10 -18.52 -2.76
C PHE A 205 4.28 -17.31 -3.66
N GLU A 206 4.51 -16.17 -3.05
CA GLU A 206 4.64 -14.87 -3.69
C GLU A 206 6.10 -14.42 -3.68
N LEU A 207 6.51 -13.65 -4.67
CA LEU A 207 7.89 -13.19 -4.85
C LEU A 207 7.97 -11.68 -4.80
N ALA A 208 8.80 -11.14 -3.91
CA ALA A 208 9.15 -9.72 -3.88
C ALA A 208 10.66 -9.52 -4.05
N SER A 209 11.05 -8.40 -4.64
CA SER A 209 12.44 -7.99 -4.66
C SER A 209 12.83 -7.33 -3.33
N LYS A 210 13.94 -7.74 -2.74
CA LYS A 210 14.48 -7.10 -1.52
C LYS A 210 14.82 -5.63 -1.74
N LEU A 211 15.23 -5.26 -2.95
CA LEU A 211 15.47 -3.88 -3.33
C LEU A 211 14.19 -3.05 -3.26
N ASP A 212 13.08 -3.59 -3.78
CA ASP A 212 11.81 -2.88 -3.82
C ASP A 212 11.21 -2.76 -2.41
N VAL A 213 11.29 -3.83 -1.60
CA VAL A 213 10.92 -3.80 -0.17
C VAL A 213 11.71 -2.72 0.59
N TYR A 214 13.02 -2.65 0.37
CA TYR A 214 13.86 -1.65 1.02
C TYR A 214 13.53 -0.23 0.56
N ASN A 215 13.25 -0.03 -0.73
CA ASN A 215 12.84 1.29 -1.22
C ASN A 215 11.45 1.70 -0.72
N THR A 216 10.52 0.76 -0.56
CA THR A 216 9.22 1.04 0.07
C THR A 216 9.40 1.49 1.54
N TYR A 217 10.25 0.80 2.29
CA TYR A 217 10.63 1.24 3.64
C TYR A 217 11.24 2.66 3.64
N LYS A 218 12.18 2.94 2.72
CA LYS A 218 12.76 4.28 2.56
C LYS A 218 11.73 5.34 2.21
N ALA A 219 10.75 4.98 1.38
CA ALA A 219 9.66 5.87 0.99
C ALA A 219 8.86 6.32 2.21
N PHE A 220 8.47 5.37 3.09
CA PHE A 220 7.81 5.73 4.35
C PHE A 220 8.70 6.53 5.29
N CYS A 221 9.99 6.18 5.42
CA CYS A 221 10.92 6.99 6.21
C CYS A 221 11.04 8.43 5.70
N ALA A 222 10.99 8.63 4.40
CA ALA A 222 11.03 9.95 3.79
C ALA A 222 9.71 10.72 3.97
N PHE A 223 8.60 10.00 3.92
CA PHE A 223 7.26 10.56 4.08
C PHE A 223 6.96 11.02 5.52
N TYR A 224 7.51 10.32 6.52
CA TYR A 224 7.31 10.62 7.94
C TYR A 224 8.29 11.68 8.50
N LYS A 225 9.19 12.22 7.71
CA LYS A 225 10.10 13.31 8.15
C LYS A 225 9.35 14.62 8.35
#